data_c694ea558c07953e17a11b630b4c85f9
#
_entry.id   c694ea558c07953e17a11b630b4c85f9
#
_cell.length_a   1.000
_cell.length_b   1.000
_cell.length_c   1.000
_cell.angle_alpha   90.00
_cell.angle_beta   90.00
_cell.angle_gamma   90.00
#
_symmetry.space_group_name_H-M   'P 1'
#
loop_
_entity.id
_entity.type
_entity.pdbx_description
1 polymer ?
#
loop_
_entity_poly.entity_id
_entity_poly.type
_entity_poly.pdbx_seq_one_letter_code
_entity_poly.pdbx_strand_id
1 'polypeptide(L)'
;KRQGMDGAWLYAKYLRPKKKSRLPLVLQFHGYPGAGRSWLEQCSFVGMGFALIAMDCPGQGGFGYDPGGYEGTTVAGHIVAGLDGEPEKMYYVRLYQNIRILCRIVRTLEEIDQTRVFVNGASQGGAQGIACAALNPGLISRAAILYPFLSDFRMVWELHADEIAYEGLRYYSRWFDPAGERTQEWFAKLGYIDTANFAHLVRCPVLFGTGLADEVCPPATQCAVYNQLTCAKKRYLFEGFGHQEIQEFDDLLLDFFCREEAQF
;
A
#
# COMPACT_ATOMS: atom_id res chain seq x y z
N LYS A 1 14.67 1.17 13.92
CA LYS A 1 14.80 2.23 12.90
C LYS A 1 15.92 1.90 11.93
N ARG A 2 15.76 2.26 10.66
CA ARG A 2 16.77 2.10 9.60
C ARG A 2 16.73 3.32 8.67
N GLN A 3 17.85 3.63 8.04
CA GLN A 3 17.93 4.68 7.04
C GLN A 3 17.17 4.24 5.78
N GLY A 4 16.32 5.12 5.29
CA GLY A 4 15.56 5.00 4.05
C GLY A 4 16.14 5.87 2.93
N MET A 5 15.31 6.18 1.94
CA MET A 5 15.68 7.02 0.80
C MET A 5 15.81 8.48 1.20
N ASP A 6 16.76 9.19 0.59
CA ASP A 6 16.95 10.64 0.65
C ASP A 6 16.90 11.22 2.08
N GLY A 7 17.52 10.54 3.06
CA GLY A 7 17.57 11.01 4.43
C GLY A 7 16.36 10.61 5.30
N ALA A 8 15.39 9.89 4.77
CA ALA A 8 14.29 9.36 5.56
C ALA A 8 14.77 8.34 6.61
N TRP A 9 13.99 8.19 7.69
CA TRP A 9 14.16 7.12 8.66
C TRP A 9 12.94 6.22 8.67
N LEU A 10 13.16 4.96 8.36
CA LEU A 10 12.14 3.92 8.43
C LEU A 10 11.96 3.46 9.87
N TYR A 11 10.72 3.39 10.30
CA TYR A 11 10.34 2.74 11.53
C TYR A 11 9.38 1.59 11.21
N ALA A 12 9.59 0.47 11.86
CA ALA A 12 8.65 -0.63 11.83
C ALA A 12 8.59 -1.32 13.19
N LYS A 13 7.42 -1.81 13.55
CA LYS A 13 7.23 -2.74 14.65
C LYS A 13 7.58 -4.14 14.14
N TYR A 14 8.42 -4.86 14.85
CA TYR A 14 8.73 -6.25 14.57
C TYR A 14 8.34 -7.12 15.78
N LEU A 15 7.41 -8.02 15.55
CA LEU A 15 6.92 -8.96 16.55
C LEU A 15 7.08 -10.38 16.02
N ARG A 16 7.40 -11.33 16.91
CA ARG A 16 7.44 -12.74 16.55
C ARG A 16 7.21 -13.64 17.76
N PRO A 17 6.70 -14.86 17.56
CA PRO A 17 6.69 -15.89 18.60
C PRO A 17 8.11 -16.25 19.06
N LYS A 18 8.27 -16.60 20.32
CA LYS A 18 9.52 -17.13 20.87
C LYS A 18 9.71 -18.61 20.46
N LYS A 19 9.86 -18.87 19.17
CA LYS A 19 10.09 -20.23 18.63
C LYS A 19 11.47 -20.29 17.97
N LYS A 20 12.06 -21.49 17.91
CA LYS A 20 13.35 -21.76 17.24
C LYS A 20 13.22 -22.09 15.75
N SER A 21 12.00 -22.44 15.28
CA SER A 21 11.73 -22.73 13.87
C SER A 21 11.67 -21.44 13.04
N ARG A 22 11.96 -21.51 11.75
CA ARG A 22 11.68 -20.41 10.83
C ARG A 22 10.18 -20.12 10.78
N LEU A 23 9.83 -18.86 10.78
CA LEU A 23 8.47 -18.36 10.91
C LEU A 23 7.96 -17.79 9.59
N PRO A 24 6.69 -18.02 9.22
CA PRO A 24 6.05 -17.22 8.19
C PRO A 24 5.98 -15.77 8.65
N LEU A 25 6.09 -14.83 7.72
CA LEU A 25 6.10 -13.39 7.99
C LEU A 25 4.93 -12.70 7.30
N VAL A 26 4.26 -11.82 8.02
CA VAL A 26 3.33 -10.84 7.44
C VAL A 26 3.97 -9.46 7.42
N LEU A 27 4.01 -8.83 6.27
CA LEU A 27 4.30 -7.40 6.10
C LEU A 27 2.97 -6.66 6.07
N GLN A 28 2.75 -5.78 7.05
CA GLN A 28 1.51 -5.02 7.16
C GLN A 28 1.76 -3.54 6.92
N PHE A 29 0.92 -2.93 6.09
CA PHE A 29 0.94 -1.51 5.79
C PHE A 29 -0.37 -0.84 6.22
N HIS A 30 -0.27 0.39 6.75
CA HIS A 30 -1.40 1.13 7.30
C HIS A 30 -2.08 2.05 6.27
N GLY A 31 -3.32 2.47 6.58
CA GLY A 31 -4.10 3.44 5.81
C GLY A 31 -3.57 4.88 5.93
N TYR A 32 -4.13 5.79 5.13
CA TYR A 32 -3.73 7.22 5.08
C TYR A 32 -4.69 8.11 5.87
N PRO A 33 -4.18 9.15 6.54
CA PRO A 33 -2.83 9.26 7.09
C PRO A 33 -2.75 8.47 8.40
N GLY A 34 -1.53 8.13 8.87
CA GLY A 34 -1.45 7.48 10.18
C GLY A 34 -0.15 6.74 10.45
N ALA A 35 -0.28 5.70 11.25
CA ALA A 35 0.81 4.83 11.69
C ALA A 35 0.31 3.37 11.77
N GLY A 36 1.24 2.44 11.87
CA GLY A 36 0.90 1.05 12.15
C GLY A 36 0.13 0.91 13.46
N ARG A 37 -0.82 -0.03 13.50
CA ARG A 37 -1.70 -0.31 14.64
C ARG A 37 -0.92 -0.45 15.96
N SER A 38 -1.63 -0.40 17.08
CA SER A 38 -1.02 -0.56 18.42
C SER A 38 -0.29 -1.90 18.56
N TRP A 39 0.61 -2.01 19.54
CA TRP A 39 1.29 -3.26 19.84
C TRP A 39 0.31 -4.39 20.16
N LEU A 40 -0.81 -4.09 20.82
CA LEU A 40 -1.83 -5.07 21.20
C LEU A 40 -2.53 -5.63 19.97
N GLU A 41 -2.98 -4.78 19.06
CA GLU A 41 -3.65 -5.20 17.83
C GLU A 41 -2.72 -6.02 16.92
N GLN A 42 -1.42 -5.70 16.93
CA GLN A 42 -0.41 -6.44 16.15
C GLN A 42 -0.15 -7.86 16.71
N CYS A 43 -0.58 -8.18 17.93
CA CYS A 43 -0.40 -9.50 18.50
C CYS A 43 -1.27 -10.59 17.86
N SER A 44 -2.30 -10.25 17.09
CA SER A 44 -3.18 -11.22 16.42
C SER A 44 -2.41 -12.19 15.53
N PHE A 45 -1.59 -11.71 14.63
CA PHE A 45 -0.76 -12.55 13.77
C PHE A 45 0.27 -13.37 14.53
N VAL A 46 0.84 -12.79 15.60
CA VAL A 46 1.81 -13.50 16.46
C VAL A 46 1.15 -14.65 17.21
N GLY A 47 -0.08 -14.45 17.70
CA GLY A 47 -0.89 -15.48 18.34
C GLY A 47 -1.15 -16.69 17.43
N MET A 48 -1.22 -16.46 16.13
CA MET A 48 -1.39 -17.49 15.10
C MET A 48 -0.08 -18.13 14.64
N GLY A 49 1.05 -17.68 15.16
CA GLY A 49 2.35 -18.26 14.86
C GLY A 49 3.14 -17.56 13.74
N PHE A 50 2.66 -16.42 13.23
CA PHE A 50 3.38 -15.59 12.27
C PHE A 50 4.34 -14.64 12.97
N ALA A 51 5.44 -14.29 12.29
CA ALA A 51 6.12 -13.04 12.56
C ALA A 51 5.37 -11.90 11.85
N LEU A 52 5.47 -10.69 12.38
CA LEU A 52 4.85 -9.49 11.80
C LEU A 52 5.86 -8.36 11.72
N ILE A 53 5.92 -7.69 10.58
CA ILE A 53 6.56 -6.39 10.44
C ILE A 53 5.50 -5.39 9.96
N ALA A 54 5.21 -4.39 10.80
CA ALA A 54 4.31 -3.28 10.47
C ALA A 54 5.13 -2.00 10.31
N MET A 55 5.22 -1.50 9.08
CA MET A 55 5.99 -0.29 8.75
C MET A 55 5.13 0.96 8.84
N ASP A 56 5.66 2.00 9.49
CA ASP A 56 5.10 3.34 9.43
C ASP A 56 5.55 4.05 8.15
N CYS A 57 4.63 4.72 7.46
CA CYS A 57 4.97 5.62 6.37
C CYS A 57 5.71 6.84 6.92
N PRO A 58 6.92 7.15 6.45
CA PRO A 58 7.65 8.32 6.92
C PRO A 58 6.82 9.61 6.80
N GLY A 59 6.77 10.39 7.87
CA GLY A 59 6.11 11.71 7.87
C GLY A 59 4.58 11.71 8.01
N GLN A 60 3.92 10.54 8.18
CA GLN A 60 2.45 10.47 8.24
C GLN A 60 1.83 10.37 9.65
N GLY A 61 2.63 10.32 10.71
CA GLY A 61 2.08 10.31 12.08
C GLY A 61 2.64 9.24 13.00
N GLY A 62 3.46 8.31 12.48
CA GLY A 62 4.18 7.31 13.28
C GLY A 62 5.57 7.80 13.71
N PHE A 63 6.48 6.83 13.89
CA PHE A 63 7.87 7.08 14.26
C PHE A 63 8.84 7.08 13.06
N GLY A 64 8.33 6.95 11.85
CA GLY A 64 9.06 7.17 10.61
C GLY A 64 9.27 8.67 10.40
N TYR A 65 10.44 9.06 9.89
CA TYR A 65 10.77 10.46 9.61
C TYR A 65 10.96 10.66 8.11
N ASP A 66 10.35 11.72 7.59
CA ASP A 66 10.56 12.21 6.24
C ASP A 66 11.20 13.60 6.34
N PRO A 67 12.33 13.85 5.66
CA PRO A 67 12.99 15.16 5.71
C PRO A 67 12.24 16.25 4.94
N GLY A 68 11.22 15.90 4.15
CA GLY A 68 10.52 16.85 3.27
C GLY A 68 11.35 17.27 2.06
N GLY A 69 11.27 18.54 1.69
CA GLY A 69 12.03 19.11 0.56
C GLY A 69 11.44 18.74 -0.80
N TYR A 70 10.12 18.59 -0.89
CA TYR A 70 9.40 18.36 -2.13
C TYR A 70 9.22 19.65 -2.91
N GLU A 71 9.40 19.58 -4.22
CA GLU A 71 9.08 20.68 -5.12
C GLU A 71 7.57 20.78 -5.32
N GLY A 72 7.07 22.03 -5.38
CA GLY A 72 5.67 22.34 -5.58
C GLY A 72 4.90 22.56 -4.26
N THR A 73 3.66 22.09 -4.22
CA THR A 73 2.79 22.35 -3.07
C THR A 73 3.27 21.69 -1.78
N THR A 74 3.18 22.43 -0.69
CA THR A 74 3.42 21.95 0.69
C THR A 74 2.13 21.61 1.42
N VAL A 75 0.99 21.72 0.75
CA VAL A 75 -0.37 21.59 1.31
C VAL A 75 -1.08 20.43 0.62
N ALA A 76 -2.21 20.01 1.16
CA ALA A 76 -3.15 19.08 0.53
C ALA A 76 -2.59 17.68 0.19
N GLY A 77 -1.82 17.15 1.11
CA GLY A 77 -1.53 15.72 1.14
C GLY A 77 -0.31 15.27 0.36
N HIS A 78 0.08 14.04 0.64
CA HIS A 78 1.30 13.44 0.12
C HIS A 78 1.20 13.02 -1.35
N ILE A 79 -0.03 12.93 -1.89
CA ILE A 79 -0.29 12.49 -3.26
C ILE A 79 0.34 13.44 -4.31
N VAL A 80 0.38 14.74 -4.02
CA VAL A 80 0.97 15.76 -4.89
C VAL A 80 2.35 16.22 -4.43
N ALA A 81 2.86 15.69 -3.32
CA ALA A 81 4.16 16.06 -2.79
C ALA A 81 5.28 15.65 -3.75
N GLY A 82 5.97 16.62 -4.31
CA GLY A 82 7.04 16.45 -5.30
C GLY A 82 6.55 16.40 -6.76
N LEU A 83 5.28 16.69 -7.04
CA LEU A 83 4.70 16.56 -8.37
C LEU A 83 5.31 17.58 -9.39
N ASP A 84 5.80 18.73 -8.93
CA ASP A 84 6.49 19.71 -9.79
C ASP A 84 7.94 19.33 -10.11
N GLY A 85 8.55 18.45 -9.32
CA GLY A 85 9.91 17.96 -9.54
C GLY A 85 9.99 16.71 -10.43
N GLU A 86 11.15 16.07 -10.38
CA GLU A 86 11.36 14.79 -11.05
C GLU A 86 10.56 13.66 -10.35
N PRO A 87 10.00 12.68 -11.09
CA PRO A 87 9.17 11.62 -10.53
C PRO A 87 9.81 10.87 -9.36
N GLU A 88 11.14 10.65 -9.39
CA GLU A 88 11.90 9.98 -8.35
C GLU A 88 11.87 10.73 -7.01
N LYS A 89 11.56 12.03 -7.05
CA LYS A 89 11.46 12.88 -5.86
C LYS A 89 10.07 12.92 -5.25
N MET A 90 9.06 12.36 -5.94
CA MET A 90 7.71 12.28 -5.40
C MET A 90 7.66 11.44 -4.12
N TYR A 91 6.84 11.85 -3.16
CA TYR A 91 6.70 11.17 -1.87
C TYR A 91 6.40 9.67 -2.01
N TYR A 92 5.40 9.28 -2.78
CA TYR A 92 5.01 7.88 -2.93
C TYR A 92 6.02 7.04 -3.73
N VAL A 93 6.74 7.63 -4.69
CA VAL A 93 7.85 6.93 -5.36
C VAL A 93 8.94 6.59 -4.34
N ARG A 94 9.31 7.56 -3.49
CA ARG A 94 10.28 7.35 -2.39
C ARG A 94 9.75 6.33 -1.37
N LEU A 95 8.46 6.36 -1.07
CA LEU A 95 7.84 5.37 -0.18
C LEU A 95 7.94 3.95 -0.76
N TYR A 96 7.67 3.75 -2.04
CA TYR A 96 7.81 2.45 -2.69
C TYR A 96 9.27 1.96 -2.70
N GLN A 97 10.24 2.86 -2.87
CA GLN A 97 11.65 2.54 -2.73
C GLN A 97 12.01 2.14 -1.28
N ASN A 98 11.42 2.81 -0.29
CA ASN A 98 11.57 2.46 1.12
C ASN A 98 11.01 1.06 1.43
N ILE A 99 9.89 0.66 0.83
CA ILE A 99 9.36 -0.71 0.90
C ILE A 99 10.37 -1.71 0.33
N ARG A 100 11.05 -1.40 -0.77
CA ARG A 100 12.13 -2.27 -1.29
C ARG A 100 13.30 -2.40 -0.31
N ILE A 101 13.67 -1.32 0.40
CA ILE A 101 14.68 -1.39 1.46
C ILE A 101 14.20 -2.31 2.58
N LEU A 102 12.96 -2.20 3.01
CA LEU A 102 12.37 -3.11 4.00
C LEU A 102 12.46 -4.58 3.53
N CYS A 103 12.07 -4.86 2.30
CA CYS A 103 12.14 -6.20 1.74
C CYS A 103 13.59 -6.76 1.67
N ARG A 104 14.59 -5.92 1.40
CA ARG A 104 16.00 -6.32 1.50
C ARG A 104 16.38 -6.71 2.93
N ILE A 105 15.92 -5.96 3.94
CA ILE A 105 16.14 -6.30 5.35
C ILE A 105 15.47 -7.64 5.68
N VAL A 106 14.23 -7.86 5.25
CA VAL A 106 13.51 -9.13 5.45
C VAL A 106 14.33 -10.32 4.94
N ARG A 107 14.96 -10.20 3.79
CA ARG A 107 15.82 -11.26 3.21
C ARG A 107 17.04 -11.63 4.08
N THR A 108 17.43 -10.77 5.02
CA THR A 108 18.55 -11.03 5.95
C THR A 108 18.12 -11.64 7.29
N LEU A 109 16.82 -11.81 7.52
CA LEU A 109 16.29 -12.36 8.76
C LEU A 109 16.30 -13.87 8.71
N GLU A 110 17.26 -14.50 9.39
CA GLU A 110 17.46 -15.97 9.37
C GLU A 110 16.30 -16.74 10.00
N GLU A 111 15.59 -16.13 10.95
CA GLU A 111 14.42 -16.68 11.63
C GLU A 111 13.13 -16.66 10.78
N ILE A 112 13.17 -16.04 9.59
CA ILE A 112 12.02 -15.96 8.70
C ILE A 112 12.13 -17.04 7.61
N ASP A 113 11.01 -17.71 7.36
CA ASP A 113 10.81 -18.58 6.22
C ASP A 113 10.60 -17.73 4.96
N GLN A 114 11.63 -17.60 4.15
CA GLN A 114 11.63 -16.77 2.95
C GLN A 114 10.66 -17.24 1.86
N THR A 115 10.10 -18.45 1.99
CA THR A 115 9.06 -18.97 1.09
C THR A 115 7.64 -18.61 1.54
N ARG A 116 7.48 -18.11 2.77
CA ARG A 116 6.21 -17.74 3.37
C ARG A 116 6.24 -16.31 3.90
N VAL A 117 6.48 -15.38 2.99
CA VAL A 117 6.39 -13.93 3.26
C VAL A 117 5.12 -13.41 2.61
N PHE A 118 4.20 -12.91 3.42
CA PHE A 118 2.89 -12.43 3.01
C PHE A 118 2.81 -10.92 3.17
N VAL A 119 1.91 -10.29 2.43
CA VAL A 119 1.64 -8.86 2.58
C VAL A 119 0.14 -8.62 2.71
N ASN A 120 -0.26 -7.73 3.62
CA ASN A 120 -1.62 -7.24 3.68
C ASN A 120 -1.67 -5.73 3.92
N GLY A 121 -2.78 -5.15 3.49
CA GLY A 121 -3.09 -3.75 3.74
C GLY A 121 -4.42 -3.34 3.14
N ALA A 122 -4.99 -2.30 3.73
CA ALA A 122 -6.22 -1.66 3.29
C ALA A 122 -5.93 -0.22 2.88
N SER A 123 -6.70 0.31 1.93
CA SER A 123 -6.56 1.70 1.48
C SER A 123 -5.15 2.01 0.97
N GLN A 124 -4.47 3.00 1.54
CA GLN A 124 -3.05 3.25 1.27
C GLN A 124 -2.19 2.01 1.52
N GLY A 125 -2.49 1.25 2.57
CA GLY A 125 -1.82 -0.01 2.86
C GLY A 125 -2.02 -1.04 1.75
N GLY A 126 -3.19 -1.05 1.12
CA GLY A 126 -3.49 -1.88 -0.05
C GLY A 126 -2.62 -1.50 -1.26
N ALA A 127 -2.48 -0.20 -1.54
CA ALA A 127 -1.58 0.29 -2.59
C ALA A 127 -0.12 -0.11 -2.31
N GLN A 128 0.34 0.06 -1.06
CA GLN A 128 1.67 -0.37 -0.63
C GLN A 128 1.86 -1.89 -0.75
N GLY A 129 0.81 -2.67 -0.47
CA GLY A 129 0.80 -4.13 -0.64
C GLY A 129 1.01 -4.54 -2.10
N ILE A 130 0.29 -3.90 -3.04
CA ILE A 130 0.49 -4.08 -4.48
C ILE A 130 1.91 -3.69 -4.88
N ALA A 131 2.39 -2.51 -4.45
CA ALA A 131 3.75 -2.06 -4.75
C ALA A 131 4.81 -3.01 -4.16
N CYS A 132 4.61 -3.48 -2.93
CA CYS A 132 5.50 -4.45 -2.29
C CYS A 132 5.61 -5.74 -3.11
N ALA A 133 4.49 -6.32 -3.52
CA ALA A 133 4.45 -7.55 -4.29
C ALA A 133 5.01 -7.37 -5.71
N ALA A 134 4.68 -6.27 -6.39
CA ALA A 134 5.12 -5.97 -7.75
C ALA A 134 6.63 -5.71 -7.83
N LEU A 135 7.17 -4.95 -6.88
CA LEU A 135 8.58 -4.52 -6.89
C LEU A 135 9.55 -5.51 -6.23
N ASN A 136 9.04 -6.57 -5.61
CA ASN A 136 9.85 -7.60 -4.97
C ASN A 136 9.44 -9.02 -5.42
N PRO A 137 9.49 -9.31 -6.73
CA PRO A 137 9.11 -10.62 -7.24
C PRO A 137 9.96 -11.72 -6.59
N GLY A 138 9.32 -12.85 -6.28
CA GLY A 138 9.97 -14.01 -5.63
C GLY A 138 10.23 -13.86 -4.13
N LEU A 139 9.83 -12.74 -3.49
CA LEU A 139 9.80 -12.63 -2.04
C LEU A 139 8.38 -12.83 -1.49
N ILE A 140 7.42 -12.12 -2.06
CA ILE A 140 6.05 -12.16 -1.57
C ILE A 140 5.36 -13.39 -2.14
N SER A 141 4.87 -14.27 -1.27
CA SER A 141 4.20 -15.51 -1.63
C SER A 141 2.68 -15.40 -1.68
N ARG A 142 2.07 -14.45 -0.98
CA ARG A 142 0.64 -14.13 -1.02
C ARG A 142 0.40 -12.66 -0.68
N ALA A 143 -0.62 -12.06 -1.28
CA ALA A 143 -1.03 -10.69 -0.97
C ALA A 143 -2.54 -10.62 -0.69
N ALA A 144 -2.93 -10.01 0.44
CA ALA A 144 -4.32 -9.70 0.76
C ALA A 144 -4.52 -8.19 0.74
N ILE A 145 -5.34 -7.73 -0.20
CA ILE A 145 -5.49 -6.32 -0.56
C ILE A 145 -6.96 -5.91 -0.40
N LEU A 146 -7.22 -4.91 0.40
CA LEU A 146 -8.56 -4.39 0.63
C LEU A 146 -8.65 -2.95 0.13
N TYR A 147 -9.63 -2.65 -0.73
CA TYR A 147 -9.96 -1.34 -1.32
C TYR A 147 -8.75 -0.41 -1.52
N PRO A 148 -7.76 -0.77 -2.40
CA PRO A 148 -6.53 -0.01 -2.49
C PRO A 148 -6.74 1.44 -2.94
N PHE A 149 -6.09 2.38 -2.23
CA PHE A 149 -5.91 3.77 -2.62
C PHE A 149 -4.83 3.90 -3.71
N LEU A 150 -4.58 5.09 -4.25
CA LEU A 150 -3.61 5.35 -5.33
C LEU A 150 -3.88 4.48 -6.57
N SER A 151 -5.12 4.46 -7.00
CA SER A 151 -5.61 3.58 -8.06
C SER A 151 -6.36 4.38 -9.11
N ASP A 152 -5.91 4.33 -10.36
CA ASP A 152 -6.51 4.98 -11.52
C ASP A 152 -6.89 6.45 -11.29
N PHE A 153 -5.87 7.30 -11.17
CA PHE A 153 -6.05 8.73 -10.91
C PHE A 153 -6.90 9.45 -11.96
N ARG A 154 -6.89 8.99 -13.22
CA ARG A 154 -7.72 9.58 -14.27
C ARG A 154 -9.19 9.30 -14.03
N MET A 155 -9.52 8.07 -13.65
CA MET A 155 -10.90 7.69 -13.31
C MET A 155 -11.38 8.44 -12.06
N VAL A 156 -10.52 8.59 -11.01
CA VAL A 156 -10.83 9.44 -9.85
C VAL A 156 -11.23 10.85 -10.30
N TRP A 157 -10.44 11.44 -11.20
CA TRP A 157 -10.66 12.78 -11.73
C TRP A 157 -11.96 12.88 -12.56
N GLU A 158 -12.18 11.94 -13.46
CA GLU A 158 -13.38 11.89 -14.32
C GLU A 158 -14.68 11.65 -13.54
N LEU A 159 -14.61 10.87 -12.46
CA LEU A 159 -15.73 10.62 -11.56
C LEU A 159 -15.98 11.77 -10.57
N HIS A 160 -15.15 12.82 -10.58
CA HIS A 160 -15.16 13.88 -9.57
C HIS A 160 -15.07 13.34 -8.13
N ALA A 161 -14.37 12.23 -7.95
CA ALA A 161 -14.14 11.57 -6.67
C ALA A 161 -12.82 12.05 -6.00
N ASP A 162 -12.37 13.24 -6.34
CA ASP A 162 -11.12 13.87 -5.92
C ASP A 162 -11.28 14.64 -4.58
N GLU A 163 -12.10 14.12 -3.69
CA GLU A 163 -12.29 14.60 -2.33
C GLU A 163 -11.58 13.70 -1.31
N ILE A 164 -11.60 14.08 -0.04
CA ILE A 164 -11.01 13.33 1.07
C ILE A 164 -9.55 12.96 0.76
N ALA A 165 -9.26 11.69 0.48
CA ALA A 165 -7.91 11.19 0.27
C ALA A 165 -7.27 11.70 -1.05
N TYR A 166 -8.09 12.07 -2.03
CA TYR A 166 -7.66 12.58 -3.34
C TYR A 166 -7.76 14.11 -3.48
N GLU A 167 -8.18 14.84 -2.46
CA GLU A 167 -8.37 16.31 -2.51
C GLU A 167 -7.13 17.08 -3.01
N GLY A 168 -5.93 16.51 -2.83
CA GLY A 168 -4.69 17.06 -3.33
C GLY A 168 -4.67 17.27 -4.85
N LEU A 169 -5.38 16.45 -5.61
CA LEU A 169 -5.50 16.61 -7.08
C LEU A 169 -6.24 17.89 -7.43
N ARG A 170 -7.39 18.14 -6.79
CA ARG A 170 -8.19 19.36 -6.98
C ARG A 170 -7.44 20.60 -6.55
N TYR A 171 -6.78 20.51 -5.38
CA TYR A 171 -5.96 21.60 -4.88
C TYR A 171 -4.84 21.95 -5.85
N TYR A 172 -4.10 20.94 -6.33
CA TYR A 172 -3.02 21.12 -7.28
C TYR A 172 -3.51 21.77 -8.60
N SER A 173 -4.56 21.22 -9.20
CA SER A 173 -5.16 21.79 -10.43
C SER A 173 -5.55 23.23 -10.24
N ARG A 174 -6.26 23.56 -9.17
CA ARG A 174 -6.78 24.93 -8.93
C ARG A 174 -5.69 25.96 -8.74
N TRP A 175 -4.61 25.62 -8.05
CA TRP A 175 -3.62 26.59 -7.59
C TRP A 175 -2.29 26.53 -8.32
N PHE A 176 -1.95 25.41 -8.92
CA PHE A 176 -0.67 25.18 -9.60
C PHE A 176 -0.82 24.96 -11.11
N ASP A 177 -2.02 24.67 -11.59
CA ASP A 177 -2.32 24.51 -13.03
C ASP A 177 -3.75 25.01 -13.35
N PRO A 178 -4.11 26.28 -12.99
CA PRO A 178 -5.48 26.78 -13.12
C PRO A 178 -5.97 26.87 -14.58
N ALA A 179 -5.07 26.98 -15.53
CA ALA A 179 -5.40 26.98 -16.96
C ALA A 179 -5.49 25.54 -17.55
N GLY A 180 -5.08 24.52 -16.79
CA GLY A 180 -5.09 23.13 -17.24
C GLY A 180 -4.04 22.81 -18.31
N GLU A 181 -3.03 23.67 -18.51
CA GLU A 181 -2.02 23.52 -19.57
C GLU A 181 -1.06 22.34 -19.31
N ARG A 182 -0.85 21.98 -18.04
CA ARG A 182 0.04 20.91 -17.60
C ARG A 182 -0.68 19.62 -17.18
N THR A 183 -1.98 19.54 -17.40
CA THR A 183 -2.79 18.41 -16.92
C THR A 183 -2.25 17.05 -17.38
N GLN A 184 -1.83 16.92 -18.63
CA GLN A 184 -1.25 15.68 -19.13
C GLN A 184 0.11 15.35 -18.50
N GLU A 185 0.93 16.37 -18.23
CA GLU A 185 2.24 16.23 -17.61
C GLU A 185 2.09 15.66 -16.18
N TRP A 186 1.29 16.29 -15.33
CA TRP A 186 1.19 15.84 -13.94
C TRP A 186 0.43 14.53 -13.80
N PHE A 187 -0.53 14.19 -14.68
CA PHE A 187 -1.10 12.83 -14.72
C PHE A 187 -0.06 11.78 -15.16
N ALA A 188 0.83 12.11 -16.09
CA ALA A 188 1.92 11.20 -16.46
C ALA A 188 2.83 10.91 -15.26
N LYS A 189 3.14 11.93 -14.44
CA LYS A 189 3.92 11.77 -13.22
C LYS A 189 3.17 10.96 -12.16
N LEU A 190 1.88 11.20 -11.95
CA LEU A 190 1.04 10.36 -11.06
C LEU A 190 1.03 8.90 -11.49
N GLY A 191 1.22 8.62 -12.77
CA GLY A 191 1.34 7.26 -13.29
C GLY A 191 2.45 6.42 -12.64
N TYR A 192 3.49 7.04 -12.06
CA TYR A 192 4.55 6.34 -11.32
C TYR A 192 4.10 5.81 -9.96
N ILE A 193 3.03 6.35 -9.41
CA ILE A 193 2.47 5.93 -8.11
C ILE A 193 1.12 5.24 -8.25
N ASP A 194 0.54 5.23 -9.43
CA ASP A 194 -0.73 4.58 -9.74
C ASP A 194 -0.58 3.06 -9.76
N THR A 195 -1.25 2.39 -8.82
CA THR A 195 -1.14 0.94 -8.67
C THR A 195 -1.70 0.16 -9.86
N ALA A 196 -2.63 0.72 -10.61
CA ALA A 196 -3.15 0.09 -11.83
C ALA A 196 -2.05 -0.09 -12.89
N ASN A 197 -1.08 0.83 -12.94
CA ASN A 197 -0.02 0.78 -13.95
C ASN A 197 1.02 -0.34 -13.73
N PHE A 198 1.15 -0.86 -12.51
CA PHE A 198 2.14 -1.91 -12.21
C PHE A 198 1.56 -3.16 -11.53
N ALA A 199 0.24 -3.23 -11.32
CA ALA A 199 -0.41 -4.43 -10.77
C ALA A 199 -0.11 -5.69 -11.61
N HIS A 200 0.08 -5.57 -12.93
CA HIS A 200 0.45 -6.67 -13.81
C HIS A 200 1.84 -7.30 -13.50
N LEU A 201 2.66 -6.63 -12.70
CA LEU A 201 3.96 -7.15 -12.25
C LEU A 201 3.85 -8.07 -11.03
N VAL A 202 2.71 -8.09 -10.34
CA VAL A 202 2.47 -8.99 -9.21
C VAL A 202 2.48 -10.44 -9.69
N ARG A 203 3.24 -11.31 -9.00
CA ARG A 203 3.40 -12.72 -9.38
C ARG A 203 2.80 -13.71 -8.38
N CYS A 204 2.55 -13.26 -7.15
CA CYS A 204 1.94 -14.11 -6.12
C CYS A 204 0.41 -14.10 -6.22
N PRO A 205 -0.28 -15.12 -5.68
CA PRO A 205 -1.73 -15.10 -5.54
C PRO A 205 -2.22 -13.91 -4.72
N VAL A 206 -3.34 -13.30 -5.16
CA VAL A 206 -3.93 -12.10 -4.54
C VAL A 206 -5.37 -12.36 -4.10
N LEU A 207 -5.62 -12.21 -2.80
CA LEU A 207 -6.96 -12.04 -2.23
C LEU A 207 -7.30 -10.55 -2.30
N PHE A 208 -8.43 -10.20 -2.92
CA PHE A 208 -8.81 -8.80 -3.16
C PHE A 208 -10.21 -8.52 -2.62
N GLY A 209 -10.36 -7.50 -1.78
CA GLY A 209 -11.65 -7.04 -1.25
C GLY A 209 -12.03 -5.67 -1.81
N THR A 210 -13.32 -5.52 -2.15
CA THR A 210 -13.91 -4.27 -2.64
C THR A 210 -15.18 -3.97 -1.87
N GLY A 211 -15.25 -2.83 -1.19
CA GLY A 211 -16.50 -2.27 -0.67
C GLY A 211 -17.26 -1.56 -1.78
N LEU A 212 -18.50 -1.96 -2.05
CA LEU A 212 -19.25 -1.40 -3.18
C LEU A 212 -19.84 -0.01 -2.91
N ALA A 213 -19.90 0.40 -1.63
CA ALA A 213 -20.32 1.74 -1.20
C ALA A 213 -19.13 2.64 -0.83
N ASP A 214 -17.93 2.34 -1.30
CA ASP A 214 -16.71 3.09 -0.97
C ASP A 214 -16.65 4.41 -1.75
N GLU A 215 -16.83 5.52 -1.03
CA GLU A 215 -16.77 6.88 -1.56
C GLU A 215 -15.35 7.48 -1.49
N VAL A 216 -14.44 6.88 -0.72
CA VAL A 216 -13.04 7.33 -0.57
C VAL A 216 -12.16 6.76 -1.67
N CYS A 217 -12.25 5.44 -1.89
CA CYS A 217 -11.58 4.74 -2.97
C CYS A 217 -12.66 4.12 -3.87
N PRO A 218 -13.18 4.83 -4.90
CA PRO A 218 -14.32 4.37 -5.68
C PRO A 218 -14.15 2.94 -6.20
N PRO A 219 -15.17 2.08 -6.16
CA PRO A 219 -15.08 0.68 -6.60
C PRO A 219 -14.55 0.53 -8.03
N ALA A 220 -14.84 1.49 -8.90
CA ALA A 220 -14.36 1.50 -10.28
C ALA A 220 -12.83 1.54 -10.36
N THR A 221 -12.19 2.37 -9.52
CA THR A 221 -10.72 2.48 -9.46
C THR A 221 -10.08 1.23 -8.88
N GLN A 222 -10.72 0.61 -7.88
CA GLN A 222 -10.31 -0.69 -7.34
C GLN A 222 -10.42 -1.80 -8.39
N CYS A 223 -11.47 -1.77 -9.23
CA CYS A 223 -11.63 -2.69 -10.35
C CYS A 223 -10.54 -2.53 -11.39
N ALA A 224 -10.08 -1.31 -11.67
CA ALA A 224 -8.97 -1.07 -12.59
C ALA A 224 -7.71 -1.82 -12.13
N VAL A 225 -7.34 -1.71 -10.85
CA VAL A 225 -6.21 -2.46 -10.28
C VAL A 225 -6.43 -3.97 -10.39
N TYR A 226 -7.59 -4.46 -9.94
CA TYR A 226 -7.90 -5.89 -9.99
C TYR A 226 -7.79 -6.46 -11.40
N ASN A 227 -8.30 -5.74 -12.40
CA ASN A 227 -8.28 -6.20 -13.79
C ASN A 227 -6.85 -6.31 -14.35
N GLN A 228 -5.93 -5.45 -13.91
CA GLN A 228 -4.52 -5.48 -14.32
C GLN A 228 -3.71 -6.60 -13.66
N LEU A 229 -4.18 -7.20 -12.58
CA LEU A 229 -3.50 -8.35 -11.99
C LEU A 229 -3.56 -9.53 -12.98
N THR A 230 -2.41 -10.12 -13.30
CA THR A 230 -2.28 -11.28 -14.21
C THR A 230 -2.02 -12.59 -13.47
N CYS A 231 -1.77 -12.53 -12.16
CA CYS A 231 -1.55 -13.67 -11.29
C CYS A 231 -2.87 -14.38 -10.91
N ALA A 232 -2.79 -15.51 -10.20
CA ALA A 232 -3.94 -16.12 -9.54
C ALA A 232 -4.57 -15.09 -8.58
N LYS A 233 -5.86 -14.84 -8.71
CA LYS A 233 -6.56 -13.82 -7.95
C LYS A 233 -8.01 -14.19 -7.67
N LYS A 234 -8.49 -13.80 -6.49
CA LYS A 234 -9.91 -13.91 -6.11
C LYS A 234 -10.39 -12.60 -5.51
N ARG A 235 -11.56 -12.11 -5.95
CA ARG A 235 -12.18 -10.90 -5.43
C ARG A 235 -13.45 -11.22 -4.67
N TYR A 236 -13.61 -10.55 -3.54
CA TYR A 236 -14.84 -10.50 -2.77
C TYR A 236 -15.42 -9.10 -2.85
N LEU A 237 -16.71 -9.02 -3.13
CA LEU A 237 -17.47 -7.78 -3.22
C LEU A 237 -18.36 -7.68 -1.98
N PHE A 238 -18.23 -6.59 -1.25
CA PHE A 238 -18.96 -6.36 -0.01
C PHE A 238 -20.03 -5.29 -0.26
N GLU A 239 -21.26 -5.73 -0.51
CA GLU A 239 -22.41 -4.84 -0.68
C GLU A 239 -22.67 -4.07 0.62
N GLY A 240 -22.98 -2.78 0.53
CA GLY A 240 -23.27 -1.94 1.72
C GLY A 240 -22.06 -1.55 2.56
N PHE A 241 -20.85 -2.01 2.25
CA PHE A 241 -19.62 -1.57 2.89
C PHE A 241 -18.95 -0.45 2.09
N GLY A 242 -18.63 0.64 2.80
CA GLY A 242 -17.81 1.74 2.29
C GLY A 242 -16.33 1.57 2.65
N HIS A 243 -15.67 2.69 2.96
CA HIS A 243 -14.25 2.73 3.34
C HIS A 243 -14.06 2.46 4.85
N GLN A 244 -14.37 1.26 5.29
CA GLN A 244 -14.40 0.86 6.70
C GLN A 244 -13.79 -0.54 6.91
N GLU A 245 -13.54 -0.93 8.16
CA GLU A 245 -13.13 -2.30 8.46
C GLU A 245 -14.22 -3.30 8.06
N ILE A 246 -13.81 -4.38 7.42
CA ILE A 246 -14.68 -5.47 6.95
C ILE A 246 -14.20 -6.76 7.62
N GLN A 247 -14.88 -7.15 8.69
CA GLN A 247 -14.50 -8.32 9.50
C GLN A 247 -14.46 -9.63 8.67
N GLU A 248 -15.40 -9.78 7.73
CA GLU A 248 -15.41 -10.93 6.83
C GLU A 248 -14.14 -11.01 5.98
N PHE A 249 -13.57 -9.85 5.58
CA PHE A 249 -12.30 -9.85 4.86
C PHE A 249 -11.13 -10.28 5.73
N ASP A 250 -11.13 -9.95 7.02
CA ASP A 250 -10.10 -10.41 7.95
C ASP A 250 -10.16 -11.94 8.16
N ASP A 251 -11.35 -12.53 8.21
CA ASP A 251 -11.51 -13.99 8.26
C ASP A 251 -11.04 -14.67 6.97
N LEU A 252 -11.36 -14.10 5.81
CA LEU A 252 -10.89 -14.58 4.51
C LEU A 252 -9.36 -14.47 4.37
N LEU A 253 -8.77 -13.37 4.87
CA LEU A 253 -7.33 -13.15 4.91
C LEU A 253 -6.64 -14.21 5.76
N LEU A 254 -7.21 -14.47 6.94
CA LEU A 254 -6.70 -15.48 7.86
C LEU A 254 -6.67 -16.86 7.21
N ASP A 255 -7.81 -17.29 6.67
CA ASP A 255 -7.92 -18.55 5.95
C ASP A 255 -6.91 -18.62 4.78
N PHE A 256 -6.81 -17.56 3.98
CA PHE A 256 -5.90 -17.48 2.85
C PHE A 256 -4.42 -17.60 3.25
N PHE A 257 -4.01 -17.00 4.38
CA PHE A 257 -2.63 -17.09 4.85
C PHE A 257 -2.29 -18.40 5.54
N CYS A 258 -3.28 -19.08 6.14
CA CYS A 258 -3.09 -20.33 6.86
C CYS A 258 -3.12 -21.58 5.97
N ARG A 259 -3.68 -21.52 4.76
CA ARG A 259 -3.72 -22.67 3.84
C ARG A 259 -2.31 -23.13 3.45
N GLU A 260 -2.11 -24.45 3.34
CA GLU A 260 -0.84 -25.01 2.88
C GLU A 260 -0.58 -24.69 1.42
N GLU A 261 -1.60 -24.74 0.56
CA GLU A 261 -1.53 -24.36 -0.85
C GLU A 261 -2.29 -23.06 -1.12
N ALA A 262 -1.75 -22.23 -2.01
CA ALA A 262 -2.37 -20.97 -2.43
C ALA A 262 -3.41 -21.21 -3.56
N GLN A 263 -4.31 -22.17 -3.37
CA GLN A 263 -5.45 -22.39 -4.24
C GLN A 263 -6.65 -21.59 -3.74
N PHE A 264 -7.36 -20.93 -4.68
CA PHE A 264 -8.62 -20.23 -4.39
C PHE A 264 -9.79 -21.15 -4.58
#